data_4d42e6dc440f37f4a5bd0ad207daf483
#
_entry.id   4d42e6dc440f37f4a5bd0ad207daf483
#
_cell.length_a   1.000
_cell.length_b   1.000
_cell.length_c   1.000
_cell.angle_alpha   90.00
_cell.angle_beta   90.00
_cell.angle_gamma   90.00
#
_symmetry.space_group_name_H-M   'P 1'
#
loop_
_entity.id
_entity.type
_entity.pdbx_description
1 polymer ?
#
loop_
_entity_poly.entity_id
_entity_poly.type
_entity_poly.pdbx_seq_one_letter_code
_entity_poly.pdbx_strand_id
1 'polypeptide(L)'
;ISSEVNTFDETKIIDISTDCKMEETLEEQIEDGRELMIMFVNDQMEEVYERLMAKQSVSLIHSLGVGALRFFEALLTMDKTNMEKAFEANKFAADYANNYRKKSYTSFFFGSNYDNFTDEECIAEMCYAKSLLLSALTAVFVDQTLYSFINSALNVRTAHQSYKECLNILKFRVKWDSPRCRMHFESGVRMGVGLFDLAISFFPSRLAKLLEFIGFGADRNTALDELNQAASLTEGLLYDVTSIALSGYHGFIEYFYGLGEGDVMFFDISSKTWLSRTPDSALVKLGLGLREQITGNPDQAIDYYLQCVEKQKYWVQLHNACYWKICWCYAMKCDWENAAKYANILRRDCKWSPAMFNYLYAVFQFLVMNEKNRPELKDEICETLRILPQLKRKFGGKRAFHEKLVIERSKKFHSQIEQLLLPQLELMYIWNFFKMMNGSEKLIIPLMDRIDAKLAGHINDKLSPKMSLDRYAYLVFMKSVLKKELGNDSEALDGFDEVLSCKKRIHTETNLLPQSCFEIGLIYRKLGKISEAKKWFKKARDDYSGYLTETMIHFRVDTALEQLKL
;
A
#
# COMPACT_ATOMS: atom_id res chain seq x y z
N ILE A 1 -13.02 26.53 5.60
CA ILE A 1 -11.89 27.08 4.81
C ILE A 1 -11.69 26.05 3.72
N SER A 2 -12.18 26.34 2.52
CA SER A 2 -11.92 25.55 1.31
C SER A 2 -10.41 25.59 1.08
N SER A 3 -9.76 24.42 1.14
CA SER A 3 -8.38 24.27 0.72
C SER A 3 -8.33 24.49 -0.80
N GLU A 4 -8.09 25.73 -1.22
CA GLU A 4 -7.60 25.97 -2.56
C GLU A 4 -6.28 25.21 -2.68
N VAL A 5 -6.29 24.20 -3.51
CA VAL A 5 -5.09 23.53 -3.98
C VAL A 5 -4.26 24.63 -4.64
N ASN A 6 -3.04 24.87 -4.18
CA ASN A 6 -2.06 25.61 -4.95
C ASN A 6 -1.80 24.81 -6.24
N THR A 7 -2.70 24.98 -7.21
CA THR A 7 -2.45 24.58 -8.58
C THR A 7 -1.42 25.56 -9.10
N PHE A 8 -0.28 25.07 -9.50
CA PHE A 8 0.74 25.83 -10.21
C PHE A 8 0.04 26.62 -11.33
N ASP A 9 0.24 27.92 -11.36
CA ASP A 9 -0.35 28.79 -12.38
C ASP A 9 0.33 28.50 -13.72
N GLU A 10 -0.28 27.63 -14.51
CA GLU A 10 0.21 27.22 -15.84
C GLU A 10 0.28 28.41 -16.83
N THR A 11 -0.26 29.58 -16.48
CA THR A 11 -0.21 30.78 -17.33
C THR A 11 1.15 31.49 -17.33
N LYS A 12 2.09 31.04 -16.47
CA LYS A 12 3.50 31.50 -16.47
C LYS A 12 4.43 30.65 -17.34
N ILE A 13 3.91 29.86 -18.26
CA ILE A 13 4.74 29.23 -19.27
C ILE A 13 5.29 30.33 -20.16
N ILE A 14 6.51 30.74 -19.87
CA ILE A 14 7.31 31.59 -20.74
C ILE A 14 7.43 30.83 -22.05
N ASP A 15 6.98 31.47 -23.12
CA ASP A 15 7.21 31.05 -24.50
C ASP A 15 8.73 31.05 -24.73
N ILE A 16 9.40 29.97 -24.33
CA ILE A 16 10.83 29.79 -24.57
C ILE A 16 10.95 29.39 -26.03
N SER A 17 11.20 30.40 -26.84
CA SER A 17 11.56 30.29 -28.24
C SER A 17 12.59 29.15 -28.43
N THR A 18 12.34 28.36 -29.45
CA THR A 18 13.00 27.17 -29.97
C THR A 18 14.47 27.38 -30.42
N ASP A 19 15.32 28.05 -29.67
CA ASP A 19 16.71 28.33 -30.10
C ASP A 19 17.77 28.17 -29.00
N CYS A 20 17.64 27.13 -28.15
CA CYS A 20 18.77 26.70 -27.32
C CYS A 20 18.84 25.18 -27.32
N LYS A 21 19.46 24.59 -28.35
CA LYS A 21 20.03 23.24 -28.28
C LYS A 21 21.20 23.27 -27.33
N MET A 22 20.96 23.18 -26.04
CA MET A 22 21.98 22.73 -25.11
C MET A 22 22.07 21.21 -25.33
N GLU A 23 23.08 20.77 -26.02
CA GLU A 23 23.43 19.35 -26.16
C GLU A 23 24.03 18.89 -24.81
N GLU A 24 23.18 18.72 -23.79
CA GLU A 24 23.62 18.04 -22.56
C GLU A 24 23.93 16.58 -22.88
N THR A 25 25.08 16.13 -22.41
CA THR A 25 25.44 14.72 -22.49
C THR A 25 24.48 13.87 -21.66
N LEU A 26 24.35 12.58 -21.99
CA LEU A 26 23.51 11.66 -21.22
C LEU A 26 23.90 11.63 -19.73
N GLU A 27 25.19 11.75 -19.42
CA GLU A 27 25.72 11.74 -18.06
C GLU A 27 25.28 12.99 -17.28
N GLU A 28 25.29 14.16 -17.93
CA GLU A 28 24.76 15.41 -17.35
C GLU A 28 23.27 15.33 -17.11
N GLN A 29 22.49 14.78 -18.04
CA GLN A 29 21.04 14.56 -17.85
C GLN A 29 20.73 13.65 -16.66
N ILE A 30 21.51 12.58 -16.48
CA ILE A 30 21.33 11.64 -15.37
C ILE A 30 21.69 12.30 -14.03
N GLU A 31 22.79 13.04 -13.95
CA GLU A 31 23.17 13.71 -12.70
C GLU A 31 22.18 14.83 -12.35
N ASP A 32 21.71 15.60 -13.31
CA ASP A 32 20.64 16.58 -13.10
C ASP A 32 19.34 15.91 -12.59
N GLY A 33 18.95 14.79 -13.22
CA GLY A 33 17.81 14.01 -12.75
C GLY A 33 17.98 13.45 -11.32
N ARG A 34 19.20 13.10 -10.94
CA ARG A 34 19.53 12.64 -9.59
C ARG A 34 19.46 13.78 -8.56
N GLU A 35 19.97 14.96 -8.91
CA GLU A 35 19.82 16.16 -8.09
C GLU A 35 18.35 16.50 -7.88
N LEU A 36 17.55 16.47 -8.95
CA LEU A 36 16.09 16.69 -8.89
C LEU A 36 15.38 15.68 -8.00
N MET A 37 15.84 14.43 -7.93
CA MET A 37 15.30 13.44 -6.99
C MET A 37 15.57 13.82 -5.54
N ILE A 38 16.78 14.29 -5.22
CA ILE A 38 17.13 14.76 -3.87
C ILE A 38 16.29 15.99 -3.51
N MET A 39 16.12 16.93 -4.44
CA MET A 39 15.28 18.10 -4.26
C MET A 39 13.80 17.75 -4.06
N PHE A 40 13.30 16.77 -4.82
CA PHE A 40 11.95 16.21 -4.67
C PHE A 40 11.74 15.65 -3.25
N VAL A 41 12.69 14.86 -2.76
CA VAL A 41 12.63 14.31 -1.39
C VAL A 41 12.72 15.42 -0.34
N ASN A 42 13.44 16.51 -0.62
CA ASN A 42 13.56 17.69 0.25
C ASN A 42 12.40 18.68 0.15
N ASP A 43 11.30 18.29 -0.49
CA ASP A 43 10.08 19.14 -0.64
C ASP A 43 10.28 20.43 -1.45
N GLN A 44 11.34 20.50 -2.30
CA GLN A 44 11.65 21.66 -3.17
C GLN A 44 10.87 21.57 -4.50
N MET A 45 9.56 21.41 -4.42
CA MET A 45 8.71 21.01 -5.53
C MET A 45 8.62 22.03 -6.67
N GLU A 46 8.65 23.33 -6.37
CA GLU A 46 8.54 24.39 -7.37
C GLU A 46 9.73 24.32 -8.34
N GLU A 47 10.95 24.25 -7.80
CA GLU A 47 12.18 24.16 -8.59
C GLU A 47 12.27 22.83 -9.37
N VAL A 48 11.88 21.70 -8.73
CA VAL A 48 11.80 20.39 -9.40
C VAL A 48 10.88 20.49 -10.62
N TYR A 49 9.72 21.10 -10.45
CA TYR A 49 8.73 21.21 -11.51
C TYR A 49 9.25 22.08 -12.66
N GLU A 50 9.80 23.26 -12.37
CA GLU A 50 10.34 24.19 -13.35
C GLU A 50 11.46 23.53 -14.18
N ARG A 51 12.44 22.90 -13.52
CA ARG A 51 13.58 22.24 -14.20
C ARG A 51 13.13 21.04 -15.04
N LEU A 52 12.22 20.20 -14.54
CA LEU A 52 11.68 19.08 -15.30
C LEU A 52 10.95 19.56 -16.57
N MET A 53 10.06 20.55 -16.43
CA MET A 53 9.29 21.07 -17.54
C MET A 53 10.15 21.75 -18.60
N ALA A 54 11.21 22.48 -18.21
CA ALA A 54 12.13 23.15 -19.12
C ALA A 54 12.88 22.16 -20.04
N LYS A 55 13.14 20.94 -19.57
CA LYS A 55 13.95 19.95 -20.30
C LYS A 55 13.18 18.72 -20.79
N GLN A 56 11.85 18.62 -20.57
CA GLN A 56 11.07 17.43 -20.91
C GLN A 56 11.11 17.02 -22.38
N SER A 57 11.30 17.99 -23.31
CA SER A 57 11.33 17.75 -24.76
C SER A 57 12.72 17.50 -25.33
N VAL A 58 13.77 17.59 -24.52
CA VAL A 58 15.18 17.46 -24.94
C VAL A 58 15.98 16.44 -24.14
N SER A 59 15.41 15.84 -23.08
CA SER A 59 16.09 14.87 -22.22
C SER A 59 15.18 13.69 -21.86
N LEU A 60 15.72 12.47 -22.02
CA LEU A 60 15.06 11.21 -21.65
C LEU A 60 14.70 11.17 -20.16
N ILE A 61 15.60 11.60 -19.29
CA ILE A 61 15.45 11.55 -17.85
C ILE A 61 14.40 12.56 -17.39
N HIS A 62 14.41 13.78 -17.92
CA HIS A 62 13.46 14.83 -17.56
C HIS A 62 12.05 14.51 -18.06
N SER A 63 11.92 13.97 -19.26
CA SER A 63 10.65 13.51 -19.83
C SER A 63 10.00 12.41 -18.95
N LEU A 64 10.79 11.41 -18.56
CA LEU A 64 10.36 10.38 -17.58
C LEU A 64 9.99 11.01 -16.24
N GLY A 65 10.78 11.96 -15.75
CA GLY A 65 10.57 12.67 -14.49
C GLY A 65 9.21 13.39 -14.44
N VAL A 66 8.86 14.12 -15.50
CA VAL A 66 7.54 14.76 -15.62
C VAL A 66 6.41 13.73 -15.55
N GLY A 67 6.54 12.63 -16.32
CA GLY A 67 5.54 11.56 -16.32
C GLY A 67 5.35 10.92 -14.94
N ALA A 68 6.46 10.64 -14.24
CA ALA A 68 6.44 10.05 -12.90
C ALA A 68 5.86 11.01 -11.85
N LEU A 69 6.21 12.30 -11.90
CA LEU A 69 5.68 13.32 -11.02
C LEU A 69 4.16 13.47 -11.17
N ARG A 70 3.67 13.60 -12.41
CA ARG A 70 2.24 13.68 -12.71
C ARG A 70 1.49 12.41 -12.28
N PHE A 71 2.09 11.24 -12.44
CA PHE A 71 1.53 9.98 -11.96
C PHE A 71 1.39 9.98 -10.43
N PHE A 72 2.39 10.44 -9.70
CA PHE A 72 2.35 10.54 -8.25
C PHE A 72 1.28 11.51 -7.76
N GLU A 73 1.16 12.69 -8.38
CA GLU A 73 0.08 13.66 -8.11
C GLU A 73 -1.31 13.04 -8.34
N ALA A 74 -1.47 12.32 -9.44
CA ALA A 74 -2.72 11.65 -9.77
C ALA A 74 -3.12 10.60 -8.72
N LEU A 75 -2.16 9.82 -8.21
CA LEU A 75 -2.40 8.85 -7.13
C LEU A 75 -2.77 9.52 -5.81
N LEU A 76 -2.13 10.62 -5.45
CA LEU A 76 -2.42 11.35 -4.21
C LEU A 76 -3.81 11.98 -4.23
N THR A 77 -4.19 12.58 -5.36
CA THR A 77 -5.45 13.32 -5.49
C THR A 77 -6.64 12.44 -5.84
N MET A 78 -6.43 11.33 -6.55
CA MET A 78 -7.47 10.50 -7.15
C MET A 78 -8.46 11.32 -7.99
N ASP A 79 -7.96 12.39 -8.60
CA ASP A 79 -8.73 13.33 -9.41
C ASP A 79 -8.62 12.99 -10.90
N LYS A 80 -9.73 13.10 -11.64
CA LYS A 80 -9.79 12.72 -13.05
C LYS A 80 -8.86 13.57 -13.91
N THR A 81 -8.83 14.87 -13.66
CA THR A 81 -8.00 15.82 -14.43
C THR A 81 -6.51 15.51 -14.24
N ASN A 82 -6.08 15.21 -13.00
CA ASN A 82 -4.71 14.82 -12.73
C ASN A 82 -4.36 13.46 -13.36
N MET A 83 -5.32 12.52 -13.41
CA MET A 83 -5.13 11.25 -14.13
C MET A 83 -4.95 11.47 -15.63
N GLU A 84 -5.73 12.37 -16.25
CA GLU A 84 -5.60 12.74 -17.66
C GLU A 84 -4.23 13.39 -17.94
N LYS A 85 -3.80 14.35 -17.11
CA LYS A 85 -2.46 14.97 -17.21
C LYS A 85 -1.35 13.92 -17.08
N ALA A 86 -1.46 12.98 -16.14
CA ALA A 86 -0.49 11.91 -15.95
C ALA A 86 -0.45 10.96 -17.16
N PHE A 87 -1.59 10.62 -17.74
CA PHE A 87 -1.67 9.81 -18.94
C PHE A 87 -0.94 10.46 -20.12
N GLU A 88 -1.26 11.72 -20.42
CA GLU A 88 -0.64 12.45 -21.54
C GLU A 88 0.87 12.64 -21.34
N ALA A 89 1.32 13.01 -20.13
CA ALA A 89 2.75 13.18 -19.84
C ALA A 89 3.53 11.86 -20.01
N ASN A 90 2.99 10.73 -19.54
CA ASN A 90 3.64 9.44 -19.67
C ASN A 90 3.59 8.90 -21.12
N LYS A 91 2.51 9.19 -21.86
CA LYS A 91 2.45 8.88 -23.29
C LYS A 91 3.52 9.66 -24.06
N PHE A 92 3.62 10.97 -23.81
CA PHE A 92 4.68 11.81 -24.42
C PHE A 92 6.08 11.26 -24.11
N ALA A 93 6.36 10.91 -22.84
CA ALA A 93 7.66 10.38 -22.44
C ALA A 93 7.95 9.02 -23.09
N ALA A 94 6.95 8.15 -23.25
CA ALA A 94 7.11 6.89 -23.97
C ALA A 94 7.40 7.12 -25.46
N ASP A 95 6.65 8.00 -26.13
CA ASP A 95 6.85 8.33 -27.54
C ASP A 95 8.23 8.98 -27.76
N TYR A 96 8.65 9.90 -26.88
CA TYR A 96 9.97 10.53 -26.91
C TYR A 96 11.08 9.49 -26.76
N ALA A 97 11.02 8.64 -25.74
CA ALA A 97 12.02 7.58 -25.51
C ALA A 97 12.09 6.59 -26.69
N ASN A 98 10.95 6.28 -27.32
CA ASN A 98 10.90 5.36 -28.44
C ASN A 98 11.71 5.81 -29.67
N ASN A 99 12.00 7.12 -29.81
CA ASN A 99 12.85 7.64 -30.90
C ASN A 99 14.33 7.30 -30.71
N TYR A 100 14.78 7.09 -29.47
CA TYR A 100 16.17 6.81 -29.12
C TYR A 100 16.44 5.32 -28.87
N ARG A 101 15.40 4.48 -28.86
CA ARG A 101 15.54 3.04 -28.68
C ARG A 101 16.15 2.39 -29.92
N LYS A 102 16.95 1.36 -29.70
CA LYS A 102 17.44 0.51 -30.78
C LYS A 102 16.29 -0.23 -31.44
N LYS A 103 16.06 0.06 -32.72
CA LYS A 103 15.05 -0.64 -33.54
C LYS A 103 15.63 -1.99 -33.97
N SER A 104 15.45 -3.03 -33.13
CA SER A 104 15.94 -4.37 -33.43
C SER A 104 14.95 -5.12 -34.32
N TYR A 105 15.23 -5.17 -35.65
CA TYR A 105 14.51 -6.06 -36.56
C TYR A 105 15.12 -7.47 -36.66
N THR A 106 16.24 -7.77 -36.00
CA THR A 106 17.03 -8.99 -36.25
C THR A 106 17.44 -9.80 -35.05
N SER A 107 17.10 -9.42 -33.80
CA SER A 107 17.63 -10.08 -32.60
C SER A 107 17.03 -11.45 -32.28
N PHE A 108 15.93 -11.85 -32.89
CA PHE A 108 15.26 -13.11 -32.57
C PHE A 108 15.97 -14.36 -33.17
N PHE A 109 16.84 -14.22 -34.17
CA PHE A 109 17.40 -15.37 -34.88
C PHE A 109 18.92 -15.58 -34.77
N PHE A 110 19.69 -14.57 -34.34
CA PHE A 110 21.13 -14.70 -34.15
C PHE A 110 21.49 -13.99 -32.84
N GLY A 111 22.09 -14.68 -31.88
CA GLY A 111 22.45 -14.21 -30.53
C GLY A 111 22.79 -12.72 -30.51
N SER A 112 21.95 -11.92 -29.89
CA SER A 112 22.08 -10.47 -29.83
C SER A 112 23.39 -10.09 -29.18
N ASN A 113 24.29 -9.40 -29.90
CA ASN A 113 25.46 -8.82 -29.26
C ASN A 113 25.06 -7.53 -28.54
N TYR A 114 24.80 -7.63 -27.25
CA TYR A 114 24.36 -6.51 -26.42
C TYR A 114 25.42 -5.42 -26.24
N ASP A 115 26.70 -5.71 -26.57
CA ASP A 115 27.75 -4.70 -26.62
C ASP A 115 27.61 -3.71 -27.79
N ASN A 116 26.70 -3.96 -28.72
CA ASN A 116 26.35 -3.02 -29.78
C ASN A 116 25.30 -1.97 -29.39
N PHE A 117 24.76 -2.03 -28.18
CA PHE A 117 23.92 -0.95 -27.67
C PHE A 117 24.80 0.20 -27.18
N THR A 118 24.37 1.44 -27.41
CA THR A 118 24.93 2.60 -26.76
C THR A 118 24.33 2.75 -25.34
N ASP A 119 24.94 3.53 -24.46
CA ASP A 119 24.39 3.83 -23.13
C ASP A 119 23.05 4.56 -23.27
N GLU A 120 22.92 5.48 -24.25
CA GLU A 120 21.69 6.20 -24.53
C GLU A 120 20.54 5.27 -24.96
N GLU A 121 20.81 4.30 -25.87
CA GLU A 121 19.82 3.30 -26.28
C GLU A 121 19.33 2.45 -25.10
N CYS A 122 20.22 2.12 -24.16
CA CYS A 122 19.86 1.39 -22.94
C CYS A 122 18.96 2.23 -22.03
N ILE A 123 19.33 3.48 -21.76
CA ILE A 123 18.51 4.40 -20.93
C ILE A 123 17.17 4.66 -21.61
N ALA A 124 17.13 4.83 -22.93
CA ALA A 124 15.89 5.00 -23.68
C ALA A 124 14.95 3.80 -23.56
N GLU A 125 15.48 2.55 -23.61
CA GLU A 125 14.67 1.34 -23.40
C GLU A 125 14.05 1.31 -22.01
N MET A 126 14.80 1.66 -20.98
CA MET A 126 14.32 1.76 -19.61
C MET A 126 13.25 2.86 -19.46
N CYS A 127 13.49 4.05 -19.98
CA CYS A 127 12.53 5.16 -19.94
C CYS A 127 11.23 4.81 -20.65
N TYR A 128 11.32 4.18 -21.83
CA TYR A 128 10.16 3.69 -22.57
C TYR A 128 9.33 2.71 -21.77
N ALA A 129 9.96 1.67 -21.21
CA ALA A 129 9.27 0.65 -20.40
C ALA A 129 8.50 1.27 -19.24
N LYS A 130 9.13 2.21 -18.50
CA LYS A 130 8.52 2.89 -17.35
C LYS A 130 7.37 3.78 -17.77
N SER A 131 7.58 4.66 -18.73
CA SER A 131 6.55 5.62 -19.17
C SER A 131 5.34 4.90 -19.78
N LEU A 132 5.56 3.83 -20.55
CA LEU A 132 4.48 3.02 -21.11
C LEU A 132 3.66 2.33 -20.03
N LEU A 133 4.31 1.80 -18.98
CA LEU A 133 3.63 1.19 -17.84
C LEU A 133 2.79 2.22 -17.06
N LEU A 134 3.36 3.39 -16.75
CA LEU A 134 2.66 4.46 -16.02
C LEU A 134 1.48 5.00 -16.84
N SER A 135 1.64 5.16 -18.16
CA SER A 135 0.55 5.52 -19.08
C SER A 135 -0.57 4.47 -19.05
N ALA A 136 -0.23 3.19 -19.11
CA ALA A 136 -1.22 2.10 -19.08
C ALA A 136 -1.98 2.05 -17.75
N LEU A 137 -1.31 2.28 -16.63
CA LEU A 137 -1.95 2.33 -15.32
C LEU A 137 -2.92 3.51 -15.19
N THR A 138 -2.53 4.69 -15.67
CA THR A 138 -3.41 5.88 -15.63
C THR A 138 -4.60 5.76 -16.58
N ALA A 139 -4.42 5.17 -17.76
CA ALA A 139 -5.48 4.98 -18.74
C ALA A 139 -6.72 4.25 -18.19
N VAL A 140 -6.50 3.27 -17.30
CA VAL A 140 -7.59 2.50 -16.65
C VAL A 140 -8.48 3.39 -15.76
N PHE A 141 -7.93 4.48 -15.21
CA PHE A 141 -8.69 5.43 -14.39
C PHE A 141 -9.36 6.53 -15.22
N VAL A 142 -8.75 6.91 -16.35
CA VAL A 142 -9.29 7.96 -17.24
C VAL A 142 -10.49 7.47 -18.01
N ASP A 143 -10.37 6.29 -18.63
CA ASP A 143 -11.43 5.71 -19.48
C ASP A 143 -11.67 4.25 -19.08
N GLN A 144 -12.87 3.97 -18.56
CA GLN A 144 -13.29 2.64 -18.10
C GLN A 144 -13.98 1.81 -19.20
N THR A 145 -13.78 2.16 -20.49
CA THR A 145 -14.30 1.39 -21.61
C THR A 145 -13.52 0.09 -21.80
N LEU A 146 -14.17 -0.90 -22.39
CA LEU A 146 -13.52 -2.17 -22.77
C LEU A 146 -12.33 -1.94 -23.71
N TYR A 147 -12.43 -0.95 -24.61
CA TYR A 147 -11.38 -0.59 -25.54
C TYR A 147 -10.13 -0.06 -24.81
N SER A 148 -10.31 0.82 -23.83
CA SER A 148 -9.21 1.33 -22.99
C SER A 148 -8.54 0.21 -22.19
N PHE A 149 -9.30 -0.74 -21.64
CA PHE A 149 -8.74 -1.91 -20.95
C PHE A 149 -7.88 -2.78 -21.87
N ILE A 150 -8.32 -3.03 -23.11
CA ILE A 150 -7.55 -3.82 -24.09
C ILE A 150 -6.25 -3.11 -24.45
N ASN A 151 -6.30 -1.81 -24.74
CA ASN A 151 -5.12 -1.03 -25.07
C ASN A 151 -4.13 -0.95 -23.89
N SER A 152 -4.64 -0.74 -22.68
CA SER A 152 -3.81 -0.76 -21.47
C SER A 152 -3.14 -2.12 -21.28
N ALA A 153 -3.84 -3.23 -21.50
CA ALA A 153 -3.25 -4.57 -21.41
C ALA A 153 -2.16 -4.81 -22.45
N LEU A 154 -2.33 -4.30 -23.68
CA LEU A 154 -1.29 -4.36 -24.71
C LEU A 154 -0.07 -3.52 -24.34
N ASN A 155 -0.27 -2.31 -23.81
CA ASN A 155 0.82 -1.45 -23.34
C ASN A 155 1.57 -2.07 -22.17
N VAL A 156 0.86 -2.67 -21.20
CA VAL A 156 1.48 -3.43 -20.09
C VAL A 156 2.33 -4.58 -20.62
N ARG A 157 1.83 -5.33 -21.62
CA ARG A 157 2.60 -6.41 -22.26
C ARG A 157 3.86 -5.88 -22.94
N THR A 158 3.76 -4.78 -23.69
CA THR A 158 4.90 -4.15 -24.35
C THR A 158 5.91 -3.63 -23.34
N ALA A 159 5.47 -2.97 -22.26
CA ALA A 159 6.34 -2.53 -21.19
C ALA A 159 7.09 -3.69 -20.53
N HIS A 160 6.41 -4.80 -20.27
CA HIS A 160 7.04 -6.01 -19.74
C HIS A 160 8.10 -6.61 -20.69
N GLN A 161 7.82 -6.64 -21.99
CA GLN A 161 8.81 -7.09 -22.98
C GLN A 161 10.05 -6.18 -22.98
N SER A 162 9.87 -4.85 -22.89
CA SER A 162 10.96 -3.89 -22.74
C SER A 162 11.75 -4.11 -21.45
N TYR A 163 11.09 -4.39 -20.32
CA TYR A 163 11.81 -4.73 -19.09
C TYR A 163 12.61 -6.02 -19.20
N LYS A 164 12.10 -7.04 -19.90
CA LYS A 164 12.89 -8.25 -20.20
C LYS A 164 14.12 -7.93 -21.03
N GLU A 165 14.01 -7.05 -22.00
CA GLU A 165 15.15 -6.59 -22.79
C GLU A 165 16.14 -5.82 -21.93
N CYS A 166 15.69 -4.94 -21.05
CA CYS A 166 16.55 -4.26 -20.07
C CYS A 166 17.30 -5.24 -19.16
N LEU A 167 16.64 -6.31 -18.70
CA LEU A 167 17.31 -7.37 -17.91
C LEU A 167 18.35 -8.13 -18.72
N ASN A 168 18.09 -8.40 -20.00
CA ASN A 168 19.05 -9.01 -20.91
C ASN A 168 20.26 -8.09 -21.13
N ILE A 169 20.04 -6.79 -21.32
CA ILE A 169 21.11 -5.79 -21.42
C ILE A 169 21.97 -5.84 -20.15
N LEU A 170 21.37 -5.81 -18.96
CA LEU A 170 22.13 -5.91 -17.69
C LEU A 170 22.95 -7.19 -17.57
N LYS A 171 22.40 -8.30 -18.06
CA LYS A 171 23.02 -9.63 -17.94
C LYS A 171 24.14 -9.87 -18.96
N PHE A 172 23.99 -9.38 -20.19
CA PHE A 172 24.84 -9.78 -21.30
C PHE A 172 25.72 -8.67 -21.86
N ARG A 173 25.39 -7.38 -21.60
CA ARG A 173 26.23 -6.26 -22.02
C ARG A 173 27.40 -6.09 -21.07
N VAL A 174 28.62 -6.14 -21.63
CA VAL A 174 29.88 -6.00 -20.87
C VAL A 174 30.49 -4.61 -21.08
N LYS A 175 30.40 -4.07 -22.30
CA LYS A 175 31.01 -2.80 -22.66
C LYS A 175 30.05 -1.65 -22.39
N TRP A 176 30.34 -0.87 -21.36
CA TRP A 176 29.64 0.36 -21.00
C TRP A 176 30.60 1.53 -21.18
N ASP A 177 30.10 2.63 -21.74
CA ASP A 177 30.91 3.84 -21.91
C ASP A 177 31.19 4.47 -20.54
N SER A 178 30.21 4.43 -19.63
CA SER A 178 30.34 4.88 -18.25
C SER A 178 29.86 3.82 -17.24
N PRO A 179 30.72 3.41 -16.27
CA PRO A 179 30.27 2.54 -15.16
C PRO A 179 29.14 3.18 -14.32
N ARG A 180 29.10 4.52 -14.25
CA ARG A 180 28.03 5.26 -13.58
C ARG A 180 26.70 5.11 -14.34
N CYS A 181 26.72 5.24 -15.68
CA CYS A 181 25.55 5.03 -16.51
C CYS A 181 24.98 3.62 -16.31
N ARG A 182 25.83 2.58 -16.28
CA ARG A 182 25.40 1.21 -15.95
C ARG A 182 24.70 1.14 -14.59
N MET A 183 25.26 1.74 -13.55
CA MET A 183 24.69 1.75 -12.20
C MET A 183 23.29 2.43 -12.19
N HIS A 184 23.15 3.56 -12.85
CA HIS A 184 21.86 4.27 -12.94
C HIS A 184 20.84 3.48 -13.75
N PHE A 185 21.25 2.85 -14.84
CA PHE A 185 20.41 1.94 -15.61
C PHE A 185 19.95 0.75 -14.75
N GLU A 186 20.88 0.09 -14.04
CA GLU A 186 20.59 -1.02 -13.16
C GLU A 186 19.58 -0.63 -12.06
N SER A 187 19.81 0.49 -11.38
CA SER A 187 18.87 1.05 -10.38
C SER A 187 17.47 1.21 -10.97
N GLY A 188 17.39 1.79 -12.16
CA GLY A 188 16.11 2.00 -12.85
C GLY A 188 15.41 0.71 -13.26
N VAL A 189 16.14 -0.23 -13.85
CA VAL A 189 15.57 -1.50 -14.33
C VAL A 189 15.07 -2.34 -13.18
N ARG A 190 15.88 -2.56 -12.15
CA ARG A 190 15.53 -3.36 -10.98
C ARG A 190 14.32 -2.80 -10.23
N MET A 191 14.29 -1.47 -10.03
CA MET A 191 13.12 -0.81 -9.44
C MET A 191 11.87 -1.01 -10.28
N GLY A 192 11.97 -0.85 -11.60
CA GLY A 192 10.82 -1.00 -12.50
C GLY A 192 10.28 -2.42 -12.55
N VAL A 193 11.16 -3.42 -12.69
CA VAL A 193 10.80 -4.85 -12.67
C VAL A 193 10.22 -5.24 -11.31
N GLY A 194 10.90 -4.87 -10.22
CA GLY A 194 10.46 -5.19 -8.87
C GLY A 194 9.08 -4.61 -8.54
N LEU A 195 8.82 -3.34 -8.85
CA LEU A 195 7.49 -2.74 -8.62
C LEU A 195 6.41 -3.36 -9.51
N PHE A 196 6.73 -3.69 -10.77
CA PHE A 196 5.81 -4.34 -11.68
C PHE A 196 5.40 -5.74 -11.17
N ASP A 197 6.38 -6.58 -10.85
CA ASP A 197 6.13 -7.94 -10.36
C ASP A 197 5.47 -7.93 -8.98
N LEU A 198 5.87 -7.01 -8.11
CA LEU A 198 5.22 -6.82 -6.80
C LEU A 198 3.74 -6.46 -6.97
N ALA A 199 3.41 -5.53 -7.88
CA ALA A 199 2.02 -5.15 -8.15
C ALA A 199 1.19 -6.34 -8.67
N ILE A 200 1.75 -7.15 -9.58
CA ILE A 200 1.07 -8.35 -10.10
C ILE A 200 0.86 -9.39 -9.00
N SER A 201 1.79 -9.52 -8.04
CA SER A 201 1.68 -10.48 -6.94
C SER A 201 0.47 -10.23 -6.01
N PHE A 202 -0.13 -9.05 -6.07
CA PHE A 202 -1.37 -8.72 -5.33
C PHE A 202 -2.65 -9.11 -6.06
N PHE A 203 -2.57 -9.57 -7.30
CA PHE A 203 -3.77 -10.04 -7.98
C PHE A 203 -4.25 -11.40 -7.42
N PRO A 204 -5.58 -11.63 -7.41
CA PRO A 204 -6.13 -12.91 -7.01
C PRO A 204 -5.52 -14.06 -7.82
N SER A 205 -5.29 -15.21 -7.19
CA SER A 205 -4.61 -16.38 -7.77
C SER A 205 -5.17 -16.84 -9.12
N ARG A 206 -6.47 -16.65 -9.37
CA ARG A 206 -7.08 -16.95 -10.68
C ARG A 206 -6.61 -16.00 -11.77
N LEU A 207 -6.48 -14.72 -11.47
CA LEU A 207 -6.00 -13.70 -12.41
C LEU A 207 -4.47 -13.83 -12.58
N ALA A 208 -3.75 -14.07 -11.50
CA ALA A 208 -2.30 -14.32 -11.54
C ALA A 208 -1.95 -15.50 -12.47
N LYS A 209 -2.67 -16.63 -12.39
CA LYS A 209 -2.49 -17.77 -13.32
C LYS A 209 -2.78 -17.42 -14.78
N LEU A 210 -3.79 -16.57 -15.03
CA LEU A 210 -4.06 -16.10 -16.40
C LEU A 210 -2.92 -15.22 -16.90
N LEU A 211 -2.40 -14.35 -16.06
CA LEU A 211 -1.24 -13.50 -16.38
C LEU A 211 0.02 -14.35 -16.61
N GLU A 212 0.25 -15.36 -15.79
CA GLU A 212 1.34 -16.33 -15.94
C GLU A 212 1.27 -17.05 -17.30
N PHE A 213 0.06 -17.48 -17.73
CA PHE A 213 -0.15 -18.12 -19.03
C PHE A 213 0.22 -17.20 -20.20
N ILE A 214 0.07 -15.89 -20.08
CA ILE A 214 0.47 -14.91 -21.09
C ILE A 214 1.89 -14.36 -20.87
N GLY A 215 2.66 -14.99 -19.98
CA GLY A 215 4.08 -14.73 -19.76
C GLY A 215 4.42 -13.74 -18.64
N PHE A 216 3.46 -13.37 -17.80
CA PHE A 216 3.65 -12.57 -16.60
C PHE A 216 3.71 -13.47 -15.36
N GLY A 217 4.84 -14.10 -15.12
CA GLY A 217 5.08 -14.77 -13.83
C GLY A 217 5.61 -13.75 -12.84
N ALA A 218 4.91 -13.52 -11.74
CA ALA A 218 5.39 -12.68 -10.66
C ALA A 218 5.47 -13.48 -9.37
N ASP A 219 6.69 -13.66 -8.90
CA ASP A 219 6.98 -14.14 -7.56
C ASP A 219 7.30 -12.94 -6.66
N ARG A 220 6.59 -12.82 -5.53
CA ARG A 220 6.74 -11.69 -4.60
C ARG A 220 8.16 -11.60 -4.04
N ASN A 221 8.79 -12.73 -3.74
CA ASN A 221 10.13 -12.74 -3.18
C ASN A 221 11.14 -12.23 -4.21
N THR A 222 11.05 -12.71 -5.45
CA THR A 222 11.88 -12.22 -6.56
C THR A 222 11.66 -10.72 -6.77
N ALA A 223 10.41 -10.24 -6.70
CA ALA A 223 10.11 -8.81 -6.82
C ALA A 223 10.76 -7.98 -5.71
N LEU A 224 10.69 -8.44 -4.46
CA LEU A 224 11.33 -7.78 -3.32
C LEU A 224 12.86 -7.85 -3.41
N ASP A 225 13.43 -8.95 -3.90
CA ASP A 225 14.87 -9.07 -4.13
C ASP A 225 15.37 -8.05 -5.15
N GLU A 226 14.64 -7.86 -6.26
CA GLU A 226 14.97 -6.82 -7.24
C GLU A 226 14.89 -5.41 -6.63
N LEU A 227 13.86 -5.13 -5.83
CA LEU A 227 13.73 -3.84 -5.12
C LEU A 227 14.84 -3.64 -4.08
N ASN A 228 15.22 -4.66 -3.32
CA ASN A 228 16.29 -4.59 -2.34
C ASN A 228 17.65 -4.38 -3.02
N GLN A 229 17.90 -5.03 -4.17
CA GLN A 229 19.09 -4.78 -4.97
C GLN A 229 19.10 -3.33 -5.49
N ALA A 230 17.97 -2.80 -5.99
CA ALA A 230 17.87 -1.39 -6.39
C ALA A 230 18.13 -0.43 -5.20
N ALA A 231 17.61 -0.75 -4.02
CA ALA A 231 17.82 0.03 -2.79
C ALA A 231 19.26 -0.10 -2.22
N SER A 232 20.04 -1.08 -2.64
CA SER A 232 21.47 -1.17 -2.30
C SER A 232 22.35 -0.21 -3.11
N LEU A 233 21.86 0.22 -4.29
CA LEU A 233 22.54 1.17 -5.17
C LEU A 233 22.28 2.61 -4.71
N THR A 234 22.86 2.99 -3.58
CA THR A 234 22.57 4.28 -2.91
C THR A 234 22.85 5.51 -3.77
N GLU A 235 23.77 5.41 -4.73
CA GLU A 235 24.08 6.47 -5.70
C GLU A 235 23.27 6.34 -7.02
N GLY A 236 22.39 5.33 -7.11
CA GLY A 236 21.56 5.10 -8.28
C GLY A 236 20.48 6.17 -8.47
N LEU A 237 20.13 6.45 -9.73
CA LEU A 237 19.15 7.48 -10.10
C LEU A 237 17.79 7.30 -9.38
N LEU A 238 17.34 6.08 -9.18
CA LEU A 238 16.02 5.80 -8.59
C LEU A 238 16.09 5.20 -7.17
N TYR A 239 17.20 5.37 -6.48
CA TYR A 239 17.38 4.93 -5.09
C TYR A 239 16.28 5.47 -4.17
N ASP A 240 16.04 6.80 -4.20
CA ASP A 240 15.10 7.46 -3.30
C ASP A 240 13.65 6.99 -3.56
N VAL A 241 13.24 6.88 -4.82
CA VAL A 241 11.92 6.34 -5.19
C VAL A 241 11.76 4.89 -4.76
N THR A 242 12.81 4.07 -4.92
CA THR A 242 12.81 2.67 -4.48
C THR A 242 12.66 2.58 -2.97
N SER A 243 13.39 3.39 -2.24
CA SER A 243 13.35 3.44 -0.76
C SER A 243 11.98 3.89 -0.24
N ILE A 244 11.36 4.88 -0.87
CA ILE A 244 9.98 5.32 -0.56
C ILE A 244 8.99 4.18 -0.84
N ALA A 245 9.10 3.50 -1.99
CA ALA A 245 8.22 2.40 -2.35
C ALA A 245 8.34 1.22 -1.38
N LEU A 246 9.56 0.81 -1.01
CA LEU A 246 9.80 -0.22 0.00
C LEU A 246 9.30 0.18 1.38
N SER A 247 9.45 1.45 1.77
CA SER A 247 8.87 1.97 3.03
C SER A 247 7.36 1.83 3.04
N GLY A 248 6.71 2.20 1.93
CA GLY A 248 5.27 2.01 1.75
C GLY A 248 4.87 0.54 1.78
N TYR A 249 5.67 -0.33 1.18
CA TYR A 249 5.41 -1.78 1.21
C TYR A 249 5.53 -2.33 2.64
N HIS A 250 6.69 -2.19 3.28
CA HIS A 250 6.96 -2.78 4.60
C HIS A 250 6.15 -2.13 5.73
N GLY A 251 5.90 -0.81 5.68
CA GLY A 251 5.19 -0.08 6.73
C GLY A 251 3.68 0.01 6.53
N PHE A 252 3.16 -0.30 5.34
CA PHE A 252 1.73 -0.19 5.06
C PHE A 252 1.16 -1.40 4.31
N ILE A 253 1.62 -1.70 3.08
CA ILE A 253 1.00 -2.71 2.22
C ILE A 253 1.05 -4.10 2.86
N GLU A 254 2.20 -4.49 3.43
CA GLU A 254 2.40 -5.78 4.08
C GLU A 254 1.47 -5.96 5.29
N TYR A 255 1.20 -4.90 6.05
CA TYR A 255 0.24 -4.96 7.16
C TYR A 255 -1.21 -4.90 6.69
N PHE A 256 -1.50 -4.12 5.65
CA PHE A 256 -2.87 -3.94 5.18
C PHE A 256 -3.41 -5.17 4.43
N TYR A 257 -2.59 -5.77 3.57
CA TYR A 257 -2.97 -6.91 2.73
C TYR A 257 -2.28 -8.22 3.11
N GLY A 258 -1.02 -8.18 3.52
CA GLY A 258 -0.18 -9.34 3.77
C GLY A 258 -0.34 -9.94 5.18
N LEU A 259 0.75 -10.59 5.62
CA LEU A 259 0.80 -11.27 6.91
C LEU A 259 1.18 -10.35 8.08
N GLY A 260 1.51 -9.10 7.82
CA GLY A 260 1.98 -8.14 8.83
C GLY A 260 3.41 -8.44 9.28
N GLU A 261 4.28 -8.76 8.33
CA GLU A 261 5.70 -9.13 8.55
C GLU A 261 6.61 -8.15 7.80
N GLY A 262 6.40 -6.85 8.03
CA GLY A 262 7.22 -5.80 7.42
C GLY A 262 8.66 -5.85 7.91
N ASP A 263 9.62 -5.60 7.02
CA ASP A 263 11.06 -5.64 7.32
C ASP A 263 11.50 -4.38 8.08
N VAL A 264 11.74 -4.53 9.39
CA VAL A 264 12.27 -3.46 10.26
C VAL A 264 13.73 -3.16 9.92
N MET A 265 14.52 -4.19 9.53
CA MET A 265 15.94 -4.01 9.20
C MET A 265 16.11 -3.09 7.98
N PHE A 266 15.21 -3.19 7.00
CA PHE A 266 15.18 -2.25 5.88
C PHE A 266 15.11 -0.80 6.37
N PHE A 267 14.23 -0.48 7.31
CA PHE A 267 14.12 0.87 7.88
C PHE A 267 15.38 1.28 8.66
N ASP A 268 15.98 0.36 9.43
CA ASP A 268 17.19 0.64 10.23
C ASP A 268 18.41 0.93 9.35
N ILE A 269 18.51 0.29 8.18
CA ILE A 269 19.57 0.54 7.20
C ILE A 269 19.28 1.84 6.44
N SER A 270 18.12 1.96 5.86
CA SER A 270 17.74 3.08 4.99
C SER A 270 17.68 4.41 5.72
N SER A 271 17.26 4.41 6.99
CA SER A 271 17.18 5.62 7.81
C SER A 271 18.53 6.33 7.99
N LYS A 272 19.64 5.59 7.99
CA LYS A 272 21.00 6.18 8.08
C LYS A 272 21.29 7.03 6.85
N THR A 273 20.98 6.52 5.66
CA THR A 273 21.17 7.25 4.40
C THR A 273 20.20 8.42 4.31
N TRP A 274 18.93 8.23 4.67
CA TRP A 274 17.92 9.30 4.64
C TRP A 274 18.30 10.47 5.55
N LEU A 275 18.68 10.18 6.80
CA LEU A 275 19.05 11.20 7.77
C LEU A 275 20.37 11.91 7.41
N SER A 276 21.29 11.26 6.69
CA SER A 276 22.50 11.91 6.23
C SER A 276 22.29 12.84 5.03
N ARG A 277 21.32 12.54 4.16
CA ARG A 277 21.06 13.29 2.92
C ARG A 277 19.98 14.34 3.07
N THR A 278 18.85 13.95 3.68
CA THR A 278 17.61 14.72 3.70
C THR A 278 16.93 14.66 5.07
N PRO A 279 17.60 15.09 6.17
CA PRO A 279 17.10 14.90 7.55
C PRO A 279 15.77 15.59 7.82
N ASP A 280 15.48 16.67 7.11
CA ASP A 280 14.27 17.49 7.29
C ASP A 280 13.11 17.14 6.35
N SER A 281 13.29 16.16 5.46
CA SER A 281 12.29 15.73 4.49
C SER A 281 11.01 15.20 5.15
N ALA A 282 9.86 15.64 4.63
CA ALA A 282 8.55 15.11 5.04
C ALA A 282 8.43 13.62 4.75
N LEU A 283 8.95 13.14 3.61
CA LEU A 283 8.91 11.72 3.23
C LEU A 283 9.81 10.86 4.15
N VAL A 284 10.95 11.39 4.57
CA VAL A 284 11.80 10.72 5.58
C VAL A 284 11.09 10.64 6.92
N LYS A 285 10.42 11.71 7.38
CA LYS A 285 9.62 11.68 8.61
C LYS A 285 8.48 10.66 8.51
N LEU A 286 7.82 10.56 7.35
CA LEU A 286 6.82 9.52 7.11
C LEU A 286 7.43 8.11 7.25
N GLY A 287 8.58 7.84 6.65
CA GLY A 287 9.27 6.55 6.74
C GLY A 287 9.66 6.18 8.18
N LEU A 288 10.21 7.14 8.93
CA LEU A 288 10.54 6.96 10.36
C LEU A 288 9.27 6.69 11.18
N GLY A 289 8.19 7.41 10.93
CA GLY A 289 6.90 7.15 11.56
C GLY A 289 6.35 5.74 11.29
N LEU A 290 6.50 5.25 10.04
CA LEU A 290 6.12 3.88 9.69
C LEU A 290 6.92 2.85 10.49
N ARG A 291 8.23 3.03 10.60
CA ARG A 291 9.11 2.18 11.41
C ARG A 291 8.65 2.13 12.87
N GLU A 292 8.46 3.29 13.49
CA GLU A 292 8.05 3.35 14.90
C GLU A 292 6.67 2.72 15.13
N GLN A 293 5.74 2.90 14.20
CA GLN A 293 4.41 2.29 14.31
C GLN A 293 4.48 0.75 14.28
N ILE A 294 5.24 0.17 13.36
CA ILE A 294 5.34 -1.30 13.22
C ILE A 294 6.18 -1.95 14.33
N THR A 295 6.96 -1.16 15.07
CA THR A 295 7.76 -1.62 16.22
C THR A 295 7.08 -1.38 17.58
N GLY A 296 5.80 -0.95 17.59
CA GLY A 296 5.03 -0.80 18.82
C GLY A 296 5.29 0.50 19.57
N ASN A 297 5.78 1.55 18.91
CA ASN A 297 6.09 2.86 19.47
C ASN A 297 5.11 3.95 18.95
N PRO A 298 3.80 3.87 19.24
CA PRO A 298 2.81 4.78 18.65
C PRO A 298 3.02 6.24 19.01
N ASP A 299 3.59 6.58 20.17
CA ASP A 299 3.86 7.95 20.58
C ASP A 299 4.92 8.60 19.66
N GLN A 300 6.03 7.90 19.44
CA GLN A 300 7.09 8.37 18.56
C GLN A 300 6.63 8.40 17.08
N ALA A 301 5.81 7.43 16.69
CA ALA A 301 5.21 7.41 15.35
C ALA A 301 4.33 8.64 15.10
N ILE A 302 3.48 9.01 16.08
CA ILE A 302 2.63 10.22 16.01
C ILE A 302 3.51 11.47 15.83
N ASP A 303 4.57 11.58 16.61
CA ASP A 303 5.48 12.74 16.52
C ASP A 303 6.09 12.87 15.11
N TYR A 304 6.63 11.79 14.54
CA TYR A 304 7.14 11.81 13.18
C TYR A 304 6.08 12.12 12.12
N TYR A 305 4.86 11.58 12.25
CA TYR A 305 3.78 11.89 11.31
C TYR A 305 3.33 13.35 11.39
N LEU A 306 3.31 13.95 12.58
CA LEU A 306 3.02 15.38 12.75
C LEU A 306 4.13 16.25 12.16
N GLN A 307 5.41 15.87 12.32
CA GLN A 307 6.53 16.54 11.65
C GLN A 307 6.38 16.45 10.12
N CYS A 308 5.98 15.30 9.59
CA CYS A 308 5.69 15.16 8.16
C CYS A 308 4.61 16.13 7.70
N VAL A 309 3.49 16.24 8.42
CA VAL A 309 2.40 17.16 8.12
C VAL A 309 2.87 18.62 8.18
N GLU A 310 3.69 18.98 9.17
CA GLU A 310 4.24 20.32 9.30
C GLU A 310 5.17 20.70 8.16
N LYS A 311 6.03 19.78 7.74
CA LYS A 311 7.01 19.99 6.65
C LYS A 311 6.37 20.01 5.28
N GLN A 312 5.43 19.11 4.99
CA GLN A 312 4.81 19.00 3.67
C GLN A 312 3.80 20.10 3.42
N LYS A 313 4.17 21.06 2.56
CA LYS A 313 3.30 22.21 2.20
C LYS A 313 2.70 22.08 0.79
N TYR A 314 3.39 21.39 -0.10
CA TYR A 314 2.99 21.28 -1.50
C TYR A 314 1.88 20.24 -1.70
N TRP A 315 2.08 19.02 -1.20
CA TRP A 315 1.11 17.92 -1.32
C TRP A 315 0.34 17.71 -0.02
N VAL A 316 -0.61 18.60 0.25
CA VAL A 316 -1.48 18.51 1.44
C VAL A 316 -2.28 17.18 1.50
N GLN A 317 -2.43 16.48 0.36
CA GLN A 317 -3.06 15.17 0.31
C GLN A 317 -2.23 14.10 1.04
N LEU A 318 -0.91 14.27 1.15
CA LEU A 318 -0.05 13.38 1.93
C LEU A 318 -0.38 13.45 3.44
N HIS A 319 -0.92 14.59 3.91
CA HIS A 319 -1.42 14.72 5.28
C HIS A 319 -2.47 13.67 5.60
N ASN A 320 -3.31 13.28 4.63
CA ASN A 320 -4.33 12.25 4.84
C ASN A 320 -3.70 10.88 5.17
N ALA A 321 -2.56 10.54 4.56
CA ALA A 321 -1.83 9.34 4.91
C ALA A 321 -1.31 9.40 6.35
N CYS A 322 -0.75 10.55 6.75
CA CYS A 322 -0.31 10.77 8.13
C CYS A 322 -1.49 10.72 9.11
N TYR A 323 -2.60 11.40 8.82
CA TYR A 323 -3.79 11.41 9.70
C TYR A 323 -4.40 10.02 9.86
N TRP A 324 -4.40 9.20 8.80
CA TRP A 324 -4.78 7.79 8.88
C TRP A 324 -3.89 7.02 9.87
N LYS A 325 -2.57 7.20 9.76
CA LYS A 325 -1.60 6.54 10.64
C LYS A 325 -1.72 7.02 12.09
N ILE A 326 -1.84 8.33 12.31
CA ILE A 326 -2.04 8.93 13.63
C ILE A 326 -3.34 8.43 14.28
N CYS A 327 -4.43 8.37 13.52
CA CYS A 327 -5.71 7.83 13.98
C CYS A 327 -5.54 6.42 14.57
N TRP A 328 -4.81 5.55 13.89
CA TRP A 328 -4.57 4.19 14.37
C TRP A 328 -3.53 4.10 15.49
N CYS A 329 -2.53 4.97 15.52
CA CYS A 329 -1.63 5.06 16.66
C CYS A 329 -2.39 5.41 17.96
N TYR A 330 -3.34 6.35 17.91
CA TYR A 330 -4.21 6.65 19.04
C TYR A 330 -5.14 5.47 19.38
N ALA A 331 -5.66 4.76 18.37
CA ALA A 331 -6.46 3.56 18.59
C ALA A 331 -5.65 2.43 19.28
N MET A 332 -4.38 2.23 18.91
CA MET A 332 -3.47 1.28 19.58
C MET A 332 -3.28 1.63 21.06
N LYS A 333 -3.32 2.91 21.42
CA LYS A 333 -3.24 3.42 22.80
C LYS A 333 -4.59 3.43 23.54
N CYS A 334 -5.67 3.01 22.90
CA CYS A 334 -7.04 3.16 23.39
C CYS A 334 -7.47 4.61 23.67
N ASP A 335 -6.85 5.58 22.99
CA ASP A 335 -7.24 6.99 23.04
C ASP A 335 -8.28 7.28 21.94
N TRP A 336 -9.54 6.95 22.24
CA TRP A 336 -10.63 7.02 21.27
C TRP A 336 -11.02 8.45 20.91
N GLU A 337 -10.82 9.42 21.79
CA GLU A 337 -11.14 10.82 21.49
C GLU A 337 -10.20 11.38 20.41
N ASN A 338 -8.90 11.16 20.56
CA ASN A 338 -7.95 11.56 19.54
C ASN A 338 -8.09 10.72 18.25
N ALA A 339 -8.36 9.42 18.35
CA ALA A 339 -8.65 8.58 17.18
C ALA A 339 -9.89 9.13 16.42
N ALA A 340 -10.98 9.47 17.11
CA ALA A 340 -12.17 10.07 16.51
C ALA A 340 -11.88 11.43 15.88
N LYS A 341 -11.05 12.26 16.52
CA LYS A 341 -10.62 13.57 15.97
C LYS A 341 -9.97 13.40 14.58
N TYR A 342 -9.00 12.51 14.44
CA TYR A 342 -8.33 12.28 13.17
C TYR A 342 -9.21 11.55 12.15
N ALA A 343 -10.06 10.62 12.58
CA ALA A 343 -11.08 10.03 11.72
C ALA A 343 -12.07 11.09 11.17
N ASN A 344 -12.41 12.11 11.97
CA ASN A 344 -13.26 13.22 11.56
C ASN A 344 -12.59 14.10 10.49
N ILE A 345 -11.28 14.35 10.59
CA ILE A 345 -10.52 15.06 9.55
C ILE A 345 -10.59 14.25 8.24
N LEU A 346 -10.28 12.95 8.31
CA LEU A 346 -10.27 12.07 7.14
C LEU A 346 -11.65 11.98 6.45
N ARG A 347 -12.75 11.87 7.20
CA ARG A 347 -14.10 11.78 6.60
C ARG A 347 -14.52 13.05 5.85
N ARG A 348 -13.99 14.21 6.24
CA ARG A 348 -14.28 15.51 5.59
C ARG A 348 -13.39 15.76 4.39
N ASP A 349 -12.10 15.45 4.52
CA ASP A 349 -11.07 15.97 3.62
C ASP A 349 -10.51 14.91 2.67
N CYS A 350 -10.60 13.61 3.03
CA CYS A 350 -10.01 12.53 2.25
C CYS A 350 -11.02 11.86 1.31
N LYS A 351 -10.70 11.83 0.02
CA LYS A 351 -11.55 11.25 -1.02
C LYS A 351 -11.29 9.75 -1.27
N TRP A 352 -10.32 9.11 -0.61
CA TRP A 352 -9.93 7.73 -0.92
C TRP A 352 -11.03 6.71 -0.62
N SER A 353 -11.64 6.77 0.56
CA SER A 353 -12.75 5.89 0.94
C SER A 353 -13.71 6.58 1.92
N PRO A 354 -14.65 7.41 1.42
CA PRO A 354 -15.58 8.13 2.27
C PRO A 354 -16.40 7.20 3.20
N ALA A 355 -16.82 6.02 2.72
CA ALA A 355 -17.56 5.06 3.54
C ALA A 355 -16.71 4.57 4.73
N MET A 356 -15.43 4.24 4.48
CA MET A 356 -14.52 3.76 5.52
C MET A 356 -14.27 4.82 6.59
N PHE A 357 -13.97 6.05 6.19
CA PHE A 357 -13.64 7.11 7.15
C PHE A 357 -14.84 7.53 7.99
N ASN A 358 -16.05 7.54 7.41
CA ASN A 358 -17.28 7.74 8.17
C ASN A 358 -17.54 6.58 9.15
N TYR A 359 -17.27 5.34 8.75
CA TYR A 359 -17.40 4.19 9.66
C TYR A 359 -16.41 4.27 10.82
N LEU A 360 -15.14 4.60 10.57
CA LEU A 360 -14.13 4.79 11.61
C LEU A 360 -14.54 5.87 12.62
N TYR A 361 -15.01 7.00 12.11
CA TYR A 361 -15.50 8.07 12.98
C TYR A 361 -16.64 7.58 13.86
N ALA A 362 -17.64 6.92 13.30
CA ALA A 362 -18.76 6.38 14.06
C ALA A 362 -18.31 5.35 15.10
N VAL A 363 -17.35 4.47 14.76
CA VAL A 363 -16.78 3.47 15.67
C VAL A 363 -16.07 4.14 16.85
N PHE A 364 -15.20 5.11 16.61
CA PHE A 364 -14.47 5.76 17.68
C PHE A 364 -15.38 6.64 18.54
N GLN A 365 -16.33 7.34 17.94
CA GLN A 365 -17.37 8.07 18.72
C GLN A 365 -18.24 7.14 19.56
N PHE A 366 -18.54 5.94 19.06
CA PHE A 366 -19.26 4.93 19.86
C PHE A 366 -18.44 4.48 21.10
N LEU A 367 -17.13 4.33 20.94
CA LEU A 367 -16.26 4.00 22.08
C LEU A 367 -16.16 5.14 23.08
N VAL A 368 -16.03 6.39 22.62
CA VAL A 368 -16.07 7.60 23.44
C VAL A 368 -17.41 7.68 24.18
N MET A 369 -18.54 7.48 23.48
CA MET A 369 -19.88 7.50 24.06
C MET A 369 -19.99 6.54 25.26
N ASN A 370 -19.50 5.31 25.09
CA ASN A 370 -19.60 4.29 26.14
C ASN A 370 -18.61 4.50 27.30
N GLU A 371 -17.35 4.86 27.01
CA GLU A 371 -16.32 4.99 28.05
C GLU A 371 -16.42 6.31 28.82
N LYS A 372 -16.92 7.38 28.19
CA LYS A 372 -17.06 8.70 28.83
C LYS A 372 -18.51 9.02 29.25
N ASN A 373 -19.43 8.05 29.07
CA ASN A 373 -20.87 8.23 29.36
C ASN A 373 -21.46 9.47 28.67
N ARG A 374 -21.30 9.55 27.33
CA ARG A 374 -21.76 10.67 26.49
C ARG A 374 -22.91 10.25 25.57
N PRO A 375 -24.12 10.02 26.11
CA PRO A 375 -25.27 9.52 25.34
C PRO A 375 -25.72 10.47 24.22
N GLU A 376 -25.38 11.77 24.29
CA GLU A 376 -25.68 12.78 23.28
C GLU A 376 -25.04 12.48 21.91
N LEU A 377 -24.00 11.64 21.85
CA LEU A 377 -23.35 11.24 20.59
C LEU A 377 -24.16 10.20 19.80
N LYS A 378 -25.16 9.58 20.41
CA LYS A 378 -25.90 8.45 19.83
C LYS A 378 -26.52 8.78 18.47
N ASP A 379 -27.21 9.90 18.36
CA ASP A 379 -27.94 10.28 17.15
C ASP A 379 -26.99 10.55 15.99
N GLU A 380 -25.86 11.24 16.24
CA GLU A 380 -24.83 11.47 15.22
C GLU A 380 -24.20 10.16 14.73
N ILE A 381 -23.93 9.21 15.64
CA ILE A 381 -23.37 7.91 15.29
C ILE A 381 -24.33 7.11 14.42
N CYS A 382 -25.62 7.03 14.81
CA CYS A 382 -26.65 6.34 14.06
C CYS A 382 -26.85 6.93 12.67
N GLU A 383 -26.90 8.25 12.55
CA GLU A 383 -27.02 8.94 11.26
C GLU A 383 -25.77 8.70 10.39
N THR A 384 -24.57 8.80 10.96
CA THR A 384 -23.33 8.51 10.24
C THR A 384 -23.34 7.10 9.68
N LEU A 385 -23.75 6.09 10.47
CA LEU A 385 -23.85 4.70 10.00
C LEU A 385 -24.94 4.54 8.91
N ARG A 386 -26.06 5.26 9.02
CA ARG A 386 -27.19 5.16 8.08
C ARG A 386 -26.83 5.61 6.67
N ILE A 387 -25.98 6.63 6.52
CA ILE A 387 -25.60 7.19 5.22
C ILE A 387 -24.51 6.39 4.48
N LEU A 388 -23.78 5.50 5.17
CA LEU A 388 -22.63 4.78 4.58
C LEU A 388 -22.91 4.08 3.25
N PRO A 389 -24.05 3.37 3.06
CA PRO A 389 -24.35 2.71 1.79
C PRO A 389 -24.41 3.66 0.59
N GLN A 390 -24.63 4.95 0.81
CA GLN A 390 -24.67 5.99 -0.23
C GLN A 390 -23.27 6.48 -0.61
N LEU A 391 -22.31 6.35 0.32
CA LEU A 391 -20.91 6.81 0.16
C LEU A 391 -19.99 5.80 -0.53
N LYS A 392 -20.52 4.66 -0.94
CA LYS A 392 -19.77 3.57 -1.57
C LYS A 392 -19.05 4.01 -2.85
N ARG A 393 -17.79 3.59 -2.99
CA ARG A 393 -17.02 3.74 -4.23
C ARG A 393 -16.74 2.37 -4.88
N LYS A 394 -16.57 2.38 -6.19
CA LYS A 394 -16.12 1.23 -6.98
C LYS A 394 -14.82 1.60 -7.67
N PHE A 395 -13.85 0.68 -7.62
CA PHE A 395 -12.61 0.76 -8.39
C PHE A 395 -12.64 -0.38 -9.42
N GLY A 396 -12.49 -0.05 -10.71
CA GLY A 396 -12.58 -1.05 -11.78
C GLY A 396 -13.86 -1.90 -11.73
N GLY A 397 -15.00 -1.27 -11.41
CA GLY A 397 -16.31 -1.95 -11.32
C GLY A 397 -16.55 -2.79 -10.05
N LYS A 398 -15.51 -3.04 -9.23
CA LYS A 398 -15.60 -3.83 -7.99
C LYS A 398 -15.42 -2.97 -6.76
N ARG A 399 -15.99 -3.40 -5.63
CA ARG A 399 -15.78 -2.77 -4.32
C ARG A 399 -14.56 -3.40 -3.64
N ALA A 400 -13.74 -2.56 -3.01
CA ALA A 400 -12.70 -3.04 -2.11
C ALA A 400 -13.35 -3.83 -0.94
N PHE A 401 -12.66 -4.86 -0.44
CA PHE A 401 -13.22 -5.73 0.61
C PHE A 401 -13.58 -4.95 1.88
N HIS A 402 -12.76 -3.97 2.26
CA HIS A 402 -13.00 -3.12 3.43
C HIS A 402 -14.24 -2.23 3.29
N GLU A 403 -14.54 -1.70 2.09
CA GLU A 403 -15.80 -0.98 1.86
C GLU A 403 -17.01 -1.89 1.96
N LYS A 404 -16.91 -3.13 1.44
CA LYS A 404 -17.98 -4.13 1.60
C LYS A 404 -18.25 -4.40 3.08
N LEU A 405 -17.19 -4.60 3.87
CA LEU A 405 -17.26 -4.85 5.31
C LEU A 405 -18.02 -3.73 6.03
N VAL A 406 -17.55 -2.49 5.90
CA VAL A 406 -18.13 -1.37 6.67
C VAL A 406 -19.56 -1.07 6.27
N ILE A 407 -19.93 -1.26 4.99
CA ILE A 407 -21.30 -1.11 4.53
C ILE A 407 -22.20 -2.20 5.13
N GLU A 408 -21.77 -3.45 5.15
CA GLU A 408 -22.59 -4.52 5.73
C GLU A 408 -22.71 -4.36 7.25
N ARG A 409 -21.64 -3.94 7.95
CA ARG A 409 -21.69 -3.62 9.38
C ARG A 409 -22.62 -2.43 9.67
N SER A 410 -22.58 -1.37 8.85
CA SER A 410 -23.45 -0.22 9.02
C SER A 410 -24.93 -0.56 8.82
N LYS A 411 -25.27 -1.35 7.83
CA LYS A 411 -26.66 -1.83 7.61
C LYS A 411 -27.17 -2.63 8.80
N LYS A 412 -26.32 -3.44 9.43
CA LYS A 412 -26.70 -4.26 10.59
C LYS A 412 -26.91 -3.41 11.83
N PHE A 413 -26.12 -2.38 12.05
CA PHE A 413 -26.02 -1.71 13.34
C PHE A 413 -26.58 -0.28 13.40
N HIS A 414 -26.90 0.38 12.28
CA HIS A 414 -27.36 1.77 12.28
C HIS A 414 -28.62 2.04 13.14
N SER A 415 -29.48 1.04 13.32
CA SER A 415 -30.68 1.11 14.16
C SER A 415 -30.55 0.34 15.48
N GLN A 416 -29.43 -0.33 15.70
CA GLN A 416 -29.19 -1.21 16.85
C GLN A 416 -27.76 -1.04 17.35
N ILE A 417 -27.36 0.21 17.55
CA ILE A 417 -25.98 0.58 17.94
C ILE A 417 -25.54 -0.10 19.24
N GLU A 418 -26.48 -0.40 20.15
CA GLU A 418 -26.23 -1.09 21.41
C GLU A 418 -25.70 -2.53 21.18
N GLN A 419 -25.92 -3.09 20.02
CA GLN A 419 -25.40 -4.41 19.63
C GLN A 419 -23.95 -4.37 19.10
N LEU A 420 -23.38 -3.19 18.85
CA LEU A 420 -21.96 -3.09 18.52
C LEU A 420 -21.11 -3.57 19.70
N LEU A 421 -20.18 -4.45 19.41
CA LEU A 421 -19.32 -5.06 20.43
C LEU A 421 -17.86 -4.88 20.03
N LEU A 422 -17.18 -3.91 20.66
CA LEU A 422 -15.77 -3.60 20.42
C LEU A 422 -15.41 -3.59 18.92
N PRO A 423 -16.12 -2.78 18.08
CA PRO A 423 -16.03 -2.86 16.61
C PRO A 423 -14.65 -2.46 16.08
N GLN A 424 -13.85 -1.72 16.85
CA GLN A 424 -12.48 -1.38 16.51
C GLN A 424 -11.57 -2.60 16.41
N LEU A 425 -11.81 -3.66 17.21
CA LEU A 425 -10.97 -4.85 17.25
C LEU A 425 -11.02 -5.61 15.91
N GLU A 426 -12.20 -5.67 15.26
CA GLU A 426 -12.34 -6.29 13.95
C GLU A 426 -11.47 -5.58 12.90
N LEU A 427 -11.47 -4.25 12.90
CA LEU A 427 -10.66 -3.45 11.98
C LEU A 427 -9.16 -3.57 12.31
N MET A 428 -8.81 -3.55 13.60
CA MET A 428 -7.42 -3.75 14.04
C MET A 428 -6.89 -5.12 13.63
N TYR A 429 -7.70 -6.17 13.74
CA TYR A 429 -7.38 -7.51 13.27
C TYR A 429 -7.18 -7.54 11.75
N ILE A 430 -8.13 -7.00 11.00
CA ILE A 430 -8.12 -7.02 9.53
C ILE A 430 -6.86 -6.34 8.97
N TRP A 431 -6.37 -5.28 9.60
CA TRP A 431 -5.20 -4.53 9.16
C TRP A 431 -3.92 -4.81 9.98
N ASN A 432 -3.88 -5.94 10.69
CA ASN A 432 -2.73 -6.39 11.47
C ASN A 432 -2.19 -5.37 12.49
N PHE A 433 -3.03 -4.46 13.02
CA PHE A 433 -2.58 -3.52 14.06
C PHE A 433 -2.15 -4.21 15.35
N PHE A 434 -2.69 -5.39 15.65
CA PHE A 434 -2.23 -6.17 16.80
C PHE A 434 -0.77 -6.60 16.63
N LYS A 435 -0.35 -6.96 15.41
CA LYS A 435 1.06 -7.25 15.11
C LYS A 435 1.95 -6.01 15.20
N MET A 436 1.44 -4.83 14.78
CA MET A 436 2.15 -3.57 14.94
C MET A 436 2.40 -3.20 16.41
N MET A 437 1.63 -3.74 17.34
CA MET A 437 1.88 -3.56 18.78
C MET A 437 3.13 -4.32 19.26
N ASN A 438 3.68 -5.19 18.45
CA ASN A 438 4.96 -5.87 18.62
C ASN A 438 5.12 -6.52 20.02
N GLY A 439 4.09 -7.21 20.50
CA GLY A 439 4.09 -7.88 21.81
C GLY A 439 4.08 -6.93 23.01
N SER A 440 3.84 -5.64 22.83
CA SER A 440 3.82 -4.66 23.91
C SER A 440 2.65 -4.89 24.86
N GLU A 441 2.93 -5.37 26.07
CA GLU A 441 1.91 -5.52 27.14
C GLU A 441 1.18 -4.20 27.41
N LYS A 442 1.89 -3.07 27.39
CA LYS A 442 1.32 -1.73 27.59
C LYS A 442 0.19 -1.42 26.60
N LEU A 443 0.27 -1.94 25.36
CA LEU A 443 -0.72 -1.70 24.31
C LEU A 443 -1.79 -2.80 24.27
N ILE A 444 -1.42 -4.05 24.54
CA ILE A 444 -2.28 -5.22 24.38
C ILE A 444 -3.18 -5.45 25.60
N ILE A 445 -2.65 -5.33 26.82
CA ILE A 445 -3.43 -5.60 28.04
C ILE A 445 -4.68 -4.71 28.15
N PRO A 446 -4.63 -3.39 27.88
CA PRO A 446 -5.83 -2.56 27.93
C PRO A 446 -6.96 -3.00 26.98
N LEU A 447 -6.62 -3.64 25.84
CA LEU A 447 -7.62 -4.22 24.95
C LEU A 447 -8.17 -5.54 25.51
N MET A 448 -7.31 -6.37 26.12
CA MET A 448 -7.74 -7.62 26.76
C MET A 448 -8.67 -7.34 27.94
N ASP A 449 -8.38 -6.35 28.79
CA ASP A 449 -9.23 -5.95 29.92
C ASP A 449 -10.64 -5.55 29.46
N ARG A 450 -10.73 -4.84 28.32
CA ARG A 450 -12.04 -4.48 27.71
C ARG A 450 -12.80 -5.71 27.22
N ILE A 451 -12.10 -6.69 26.66
CA ILE A 451 -12.72 -7.96 26.26
C ILE A 451 -13.20 -8.71 27.49
N ASP A 452 -12.40 -8.80 28.54
CA ASP A 452 -12.73 -9.52 29.77
C ASP A 452 -13.92 -8.89 30.51
N ALA A 453 -13.98 -7.56 30.54
CA ALA A 453 -15.16 -6.86 31.08
C ALA A 453 -16.44 -7.20 30.30
N LYS A 454 -16.35 -7.34 28.95
CA LYS A 454 -17.51 -7.76 28.14
C LYS A 454 -17.85 -9.23 28.29
N LEU A 455 -16.87 -10.12 28.45
CA LEU A 455 -17.09 -11.55 28.74
C LEU A 455 -17.77 -11.75 30.10
N ALA A 456 -17.35 -11.02 31.12
CA ALA A 456 -18.00 -11.06 32.44
C ALA A 456 -19.47 -10.59 32.38
N GLY A 457 -19.78 -9.59 31.55
CA GLY A 457 -21.16 -9.13 31.33
C GLY A 457 -22.00 -10.05 30.44
N HIS A 458 -21.39 -10.93 29.66
CA HIS A 458 -22.06 -11.80 28.70
C HIS A 458 -23.05 -12.79 29.35
N ILE A 459 -22.74 -13.27 30.54
CA ILE A 459 -23.57 -14.21 31.29
C ILE A 459 -24.96 -13.63 31.58
N ASN A 460 -25.07 -12.30 31.70
CA ASN A 460 -26.30 -11.58 32.03
C ASN A 460 -27.00 -10.98 30.78
N ASP A 461 -26.52 -11.29 29.56
CA ASP A 461 -27.07 -10.70 28.33
C ASP A 461 -28.46 -11.29 28.00
N LYS A 462 -29.45 -10.42 27.86
CA LYS A 462 -30.83 -10.79 27.48
C LYS A 462 -31.03 -11.06 26.01
N LEU A 463 -29.95 -11.06 25.22
CA LEU A 463 -30.02 -11.39 23.78
C LEU A 463 -30.45 -12.83 23.55
N SER A 464 -30.98 -13.12 22.35
CA SER A 464 -31.30 -14.49 22.00
C SER A 464 -30.05 -15.39 22.13
N PRO A 465 -30.20 -16.66 22.53
CA PRO A 465 -29.04 -17.57 22.68
C PRO A 465 -28.13 -17.63 21.45
N LYS A 466 -28.71 -17.49 20.26
CA LYS A 466 -27.99 -17.48 18.99
C LYS A 466 -27.08 -16.26 18.83
N MET A 467 -27.58 -15.07 19.14
CA MET A 467 -26.81 -13.83 19.09
C MET A 467 -25.76 -13.77 20.20
N SER A 468 -26.10 -14.25 21.38
CA SER A 468 -25.16 -14.35 22.50
C SER A 468 -23.96 -15.18 22.18
N LEU A 469 -24.14 -16.32 21.48
CA LEU A 469 -23.01 -17.20 21.11
C LEU A 469 -22.10 -16.59 20.06
N ASP A 470 -22.65 -15.93 19.02
CA ASP A 470 -21.84 -15.20 18.04
C ASP A 470 -20.99 -14.10 18.71
N ARG A 471 -21.56 -13.38 19.69
CA ARG A 471 -20.84 -12.36 20.47
C ARG A 471 -19.73 -12.97 21.35
N TYR A 472 -20.05 -14.07 22.01
CA TYR A 472 -19.08 -14.80 22.80
C TYR A 472 -17.90 -15.28 21.96
N ALA A 473 -18.16 -15.97 20.85
CA ALA A 473 -17.15 -16.46 19.94
C ALA A 473 -16.25 -15.34 19.38
N TYR A 474 -16.85 -14.17 19.10
CA TYR A 474 -16.09 -12.98 18.67
C TYR A 474 -15.10 -12.51 19.75
N LEU A 475 -15.54 -12.41 21.00
CA LEU A 475 -14.68 -11.98 22.12
C LEU A 475 -13.56 -13.00 22.39
N VAL A 476 -13.88 -14.31 22.40
CA VAL A 476 -12.90 -15.38 22.56
C VAL A 476 -11.88 -15.35 21.44
N PHE A 477 -12.32 -15.20 20.18
CA PHE A 477 -11.43 -15.08 19.03
C PHE A 477 -10.47 -13.90 19.18
N MET A 478 -10.98 -12.69 19.47
CA MET A 478 -10.15 -11.49 19.61
C MET A 478 -9.15 -11.62 20.77
N LYS A 479 -9.59 -12.20 21.90
CA LYS A 479 -8.70 -12.47 23.04
C LYS A 479 -7.59 -13.45 22.66
N SER A 480 -7.91 -14.49 21.90
CA SER A 480 -6.94 -15.49 21.44
C SER A 480 -5.90 -14.88 20.49
N VAL A 481 -6.32 -13.99 19.58
CA VAL A 481 -5.38 -13.25 18.74
C VAL A 481 -4.42 -12.40 19.60
N LEU A 482 -4.93 -11.64 20.57
CA LEU A 482 -4.10 -10.82 21.46
C LEU A 482 -3.14 -11.67 22.31
N LYS A 483 -3.59 -12.84 22.82
CA LYS A 483 -2.73 -13.79 23.53
C LYS A 483 -1.59 -14.32 22.63
N LYS A 484 -1.89 -14.64 21.38
CA LYS A 484 -0.87 -15.03 20.39
C LYS A 484 0.18 -13.92 20.18
N GLU A 485 -0.25 -12.66 20.08
CA GLU A 485 0.69 -11.53 19.91
C GLU A 485 1.55 -11.29 21.18
N LEU A 486 1.09 -11.68 22.37
CA LEU A 486 1.89 -11.73 23.61
C LEU A 486 2.79 -12.97 23.71
N GLY A 487 2.76 -13.89 22.74
CA GLY A 487 3.55 -15.13 22.75
C GLY A 487 2.90 -16.27 23.55
N ASN A 488 1.69 -16.12 24.06
CA ASN A 488 0.94 -17.15 24.80
C ASN A 488 0.24 -18.11 23.82
N ASP A 489 1.05 -18.78 22.98
CA ASP A 489 0.56 -19.59 21.86
C ASP A 489 -0.35 -20.75 22.30
N SER A 490 -0.10 -21.41 23.46
CA SER A 490 -0.94 -22.50 23.98
C SER A 490 -2.35 -22.03 24.31
N GLU A 491 -2.46 -20.93 25.09
CA GLU A 491 -3.76 -20.38 25.47
C GLU A 491 -4.51 -19.79 24.27
N ALA A 492 -3.77 -19.30 23.26
CA ALA A 492 -4.37 -18.83 22.02
C ALA A 492 -4.96 -20.01 21.23
N LEU A 493 -4.26 -21.16 21.14
CA LEU A 493 -4.76 -22.37 20.49
C LEU A 493 -6.05 -22.88 21.18
N ASP A 494 -6.07 -22.96 22.51
CA ASP A 494 -7.26 -23.37 23.26
C ASP A 494 -8.48 -22.50 22.92
N GLY A 495 -8.29 -21.17 22.85
CA GLY A 495 -9.38 -20.28 22.51
C GLY A 495 -9.84 -20.36 21.05
N PHE A 496 -8.93 -20.57 20.10
CA PHE A 496 -9.32 -20.81 18.70
C PHE A 496 -10.07 -22.13 18.53
N ASP A 497 -9.68 -23.19 19.25
CA ASP A 497 -10.38 -24.47 19.24
C ASP A 497 -11.76 -24.34 19.90
N GLU A 498 -11.91 -23.52 20.94
CA GLU A 498 -13.21 -23.19 21.53
C GLU A 498 -14.13 -22.52 20.50
N VAL A 499 -13.64 -21.53 19.73
CA VAL A 499 -14.42 -20.91 18.63
C VAL A 499 -14.82 -21.94 17.59
N LEU A 500 -13.91 -22.81 17.17
CA LEU A 500 -14.20 -23.87 16.20
C LEU A 500 -15.22 -24.90 16.71
N SER A 501 -15.24 -25.18 18.02
CA SER A 501 -16.23 -26.06 18.65
C SER A 501 -17.67 -25.53 18.50
N CYS A 502 -17.80 -24.22 18.38
CA CYS A 502 -19.08 -23.53 18.20
C CYS A 502 -19.61 -23.53 16.75
N LYS A 503 -18.88 -24.15 15.78
CA LYS A 503 -19.16 -24.09 14.33
C LYS A 503 -20.65 -24.26 13.95
N LYS A 504 -21.36 -25.21 14.55
CA LYS A 504 -22.77 -25.48 14.22
C LYS A 504 -23.77 -24.42 14.74
N ARG A 505 -23.30 -23.55 15.63
CA ARG A 505 -24.16 -22.57 16.34
C ARG A 505 -23.81 -21.12 16.02
N ILE A 506 -22.69 -20.87 15.37
CA ILE A 506 -22.32 -19.54 14.83
C ILE A 506 -23.10 -19.33 13.52
N HIS A 507 -23.81 -18.22 13.42
CA HIS A 507 -24.70 -17.93 12.29
C HIS A 507 -24.44 -16.60 11.60
N THR A 508 -23.98 -15.57 12.33
CA THR A 508 -23.77 -14.22 11.80
C THR A 508 -22.28 -13.88 11.65
N GLU A 509 -21.43 -14.36 12.57
CA GLU A 509 -20.00 -14.10 12.57
C GLU A 509 -19.22 -15.30 11.99
N THR A 510 -19.67 -15.79 10.85
CA THR A 510 -19.11 -17.01 10.21
C THR A 510 -17.66 -16.87 9.76
N ASN A 511 -17.18 -15.63 9.60
CA ASN A 511 -15.78 -15.32 9.33
C ASN A 511 -14.80 -15.76 10.45
N LEU A 512 -15.28 -15.89 11.69
CA LEU A 512 -14.44 -16.31 12.82
C LEU A 512 -13.86 -17.73 12.63
N LEU A 513 -14.60 -18.62 11.93
CA LEU A 513 -14.17 -20.01 11.73
C LEU A 513 -12.94 -20.11 10.82
N PRO A 514 -12.95 -19.60 9.57
CA PRO A 514 -11.75 -19.61 8.73
C PRO A 514 -10.62 -18.74 9.29
N GLN A 515 -10.93 -17.64 10.00
CA GLN A 515 -9.94 -16.83 10.68
C GLN A 515 -9.26 -17.61 11.81
N SER A 516 -9.99 -18.38 12.63
CA SER A 516 -9.39 -19.26 13.66
C SER A 516 -8.47 -20.31 13.04
N CYS A 517 -8.90 -20.96 11.95
CA CYS A 517 -8.05 -21.92 11.25
C CYS A 517 -6.76 -21.25 10.72
N PHE A 518 -6.86 -20.04 10.19
CA PHE A 518 -5.71 -19.27 9.71
C PHE A 518 -4.73 -18.94 10.85
N GLU A 519 -5.24 -18.46 11.99
CA GLU A 519 -4.43 -18.12 13.16
C GLU A 519 -3.71 -19.33 13.76
N ILE A 520 -4.40 -20.48 13.85
CA ILE A 520 -3.78 -21.77 14.25
C ILE A 520 -2.66 -22.14 13.28
N GLY A 521 -2.88 -21.96 11.97
CA GLY A 521 -1.85 -22.18 10.96
C GLY A 521 -0.62 -21.30 11.15
N LEU A 522 -0.80 -20.02 11.51
CA LEU A 522 0.31 -19.12 11.82
C LEU A 522 1.10 -19.54 13.06
N ILE A 523 0.42 -20.02 14.12
CA ILE A 523 1.08 -20.54 15.32
C ILE A 523 1.93 -21.77 14.95
N TYR A 524 1.37 -22.74 14.21
CA TYR A 524 2.12 -23.92 13.80
C TYR A 524 3.30 -23.58 12.87
N ARG A 525 3.16 -22.58 12.00
CA ARG A 525 4.27 -22.04 11.19
C ARG A 525 5.39 -21.51 12.08
N LYS A 526 5.05 -20.67 13.08
CA LYS A 526 5.99 -20.12 14.07
C LYS A 526 6.73 -21.21 14.84
N LEU A 527 6.03 -22.30 15.18
CA LEU A 527 6.60 -23.47 15.87
C LEU A 527 7.40 -24.42 14.96
N GLY A 528 7.58 -24.10 13.68
CA GLY A 528 8.27 -24.96 12.71
C GLY A 528 7.51 -26.22 12.29
N LYS A 529 6.24 -26.39 12.70
CA LYS A 529 5.38 -27.52 12.36
C LYS A 529 4.72 -27.32 11.00
N ILE A 530 5.53 -27.41 9.94
CA ILE A 530 5.14 -27.02 8.57
C ILE A 530 3.96 -27.84 8.03
N SER A 531 3.89 -29.15 8.32
CA SER A 531 2.81 -30.03 7.86
C SER A 531 1.45 -29.60 8.45
N GLU A 532 1.43 -29.35 9.75
CA GLU A 532 0.25 -28.89 10.48
C GLU A 532 -0.17 -27.49 10.00
N ALA A 533 0.79 -26.58 9.84
CA ALA A 533 0.52 -25.24 9.32
C ALA A 533 -0.16 -25.32 7.94
N LYS A 534 0.39 -26.09 6.99
CA LYS A 534 -0.20 -26.31 5.67
C LYS A 534 -1.62 -26.88 5.74
N LYS A 535 -1.87 -27.85 6.64
CA LYS A 535 -3.20 -28.43 6.85
C LYS A 535 -4.21 -27.37 7.31
N TRP A 536 -3.85 -26.55 8.29
CA TRP A 536 -4.73 -25.52 8.83
C TRP A 536 -4.98 -24.38 7.85
N PHE A 537 -3.97 -23.95 7.09
CA PHE A 537 -4.14 -22.95 6.02
C PHE A 537 -5.09 -23.44 4.92
N LYS A 538 -4.94 -24.70 4.46
CA LYS A 538 -5.88 -25.30 3.50
C LYS A 538 -7.29 -25.36 4.06
N LYS A 539 -7.47 -25.76 5.33
CA LYS A 539 -8.77 -25.77 5.99
C LYS A 539 -9.41 -24.37 6.03
N ALA A 540 -8.64 -23.32 6.34
CA ALA A 540 -9.13 -21.94 6.32
C ALA A 540 -9.65 -21.52 4.95
N ARG A 541 -8.99 -21.95 3.86
CA ARG A 541 -9.32 -21.58 2.48
C ARG A 541 -10.44 -22.44 1.89
N ASP A 542 -10.43 -23.76 2.13
CA ASP A 542 -11.21 -24.71 1.33
C ASP A 542 -12.50 -25.17 2.04
N ASP A 543 -12.58 -25.13 3.39
CA ASP A 543 -13.72 -25.64 4.16
C ASP A 543 -14.83 -24.58 4.40
N TYR A 544 -14.60 -23.34 4.03
CA TYR A 544 -15.49 -22.20 4.30
C TYR A 544 -15.63 -21.30 3.08
N SER A 545 -16.85 -20.80 2.83
CA SER A 545 -17.13 -19.87 1.73
C SER A 545 -18.27 -18.93 2.06
N GLY A 546 -18.40 -17.84 1.31
CA GLY A 546 -19.51 -16.88 1.42
C GLY A 546 -19.45 -15.95 2.64
N TYR A 547 -18.35 -15.90 3.36
CA TYR A 547 -18.18 -15.02 4.51
C TYR A 547 -17.57 -13.65 4.12
N LEU A 548 -17.74 -12.66 4.99
CA LEU A 548 -17.51 -11.26 4.66
C LEU A 548 -16.05 -10.92 4.30
N THR A 549 -15.08 -11.59 4.93
CA THR A 549 -13.63 -11.35 4.74
C THR A 549 -12.93 -12.43 3.88
N GLU A 550 -13.68 -13.19 3.11
CA GLU A 550 -13.18 -14.35 2.33
C GLU A 550 -11.99 -14.01 1.44
N THR A 551 -12.11 -12.94 0.65
CA THR A 551 -11.02 -12.51 -0.26
C THR A 551 -9.71 -12.22 0.49
N MET A 552 -9.81 -11.59 1.67
CA MET A 552 -8.64 -11.27 2.50
C MET A 552 -7.99 -12.55 3.05
N ILE A 553 -8.79 -13.46 3.60
CA ILE A 553 -8.28 -14.71 4.18
C ILE A 553 -7.64 -15.57 3.10
N HIS A 554 -8.27 -15.71 1.94
CA HIS A 554 -7.70 -16.46 0.81
C HIS A 554 -6.35 -15.88 0.40
N PHE A 555 -6.25 -14.56 0.26
CA PHE A 555 -5.00 -13.89 -0.09
C PHE A 555 -3.89 -14.17 0.94
N ARG A 556 -4.19 -14.02 2.24
CA ARG A 556 -3.24 -14.29 3.32
C ARG A 556 -2.83 -15.76 3.41
N VAL A 557 -3.78 -16.67 3.22
CA VAL A 557 -3.50 -18.13 3.17
C VAL A 557 -2.59 -18.45 2.01
N ASP A 558 -2.87 -17.94 0.81
CA ASP A 558 -2.03 -18.17 -0.37
C ASP A 558 -0.61 -17.63 -0.13
N THR A 559 -0.49 -16.41 0.43
CA THR A 559 0.81 -15.84 0.83
C THR A 559 1.55 -16.72 1.84
N ALA A 560 0.87 -17.20 2.89
CA ALA A 560 1.48 -18.08 3.89
C ALA A 560 1.92 -19.43 3.32
N LEU A 561 1.14 -20.00 2.41
CA LEU A 561 1.47 -21.26 1.74
C LEU A 561 2.66 -21.11 0.77
N GLU A 562 2.80 -19.96 0.10
CA GLU A 562 3.94 -19.65 -0.76
C GLU A 562 5.23 -19.57 0.06
N GLN A 563 5.21 -18.88 1.18
CA GLN A 563 6.36 -18.81 2.10
C GLN A 563 6.78 -20.19 2.66
N LEU A 564 5.86 -21.16 2.73
CA LEU A 564 6.17 -22.53 3.18
C LEU A 564 6.67 -23.45 2.06
N LYS A 565 6.83 -22.98 0.83
CA LYS A 565 7.45 -23.73 -0.27
C LYS A 565 8.97 -23.54 -0.32
N LEU A 566 9.46 -22.47 0.30
CA LEU A 566 10.88 -22.16 0.45
C LEU A 566 11.49 -22.91 1.63
#